data_1eef8faaaa5f839e326d36e470916341
#
_entry.id   1eef8faaaa5f839e326d36e470916341
#
_cell.length_a   1.000
_cell.length_b   1.000
_cell.length_c   1.000
_cell.angle_alpha   90.00
_cell.angle_beta   90.00
_cell.angle_gamma   90.00
#
_symmetry.space_group_name_H-M   'P 1'
#
loop_
_entity.id
_entity.type
_entity.pdbx_description
1 polymer ?
#
loop_
_entity_poly.entity_id
_entity_poly.type
_entity_poly.pdbx_seq_one_letter_code
_entity_poly.pdbx_strand_id
1 'polypeptide(L)'
;MNMRRWLPVVLSLGLFVPAIAGAQATGTTTFNAPYRAFNNSEFGLLLSFPNGGGTAFEGVYRLASDRFDIGFKGGMFDPSGAGSAVLLLGTEARERVLTHSQDFPLDGALILGVGGNFVSGASELIIPVGLSLGRRLDTQSSVSIVPYVQPTMFLTVDGGSSVLFALGLGSDFRLSRSFDLRVSAGLGDVEGVSIGAVWVH
;
A
#
# COMPACT_ATOMS: atom_id res chain seq x y z
N MET A 1 15.71 54.92 -30.29
CA MET A 1 16.30 53.70 -30.83
C MET A 1 16.03 52.60 -29.82
N ASN A 2 14.94 51.85 -30.02
CA ASN A 2 14.40 50.90 -29.05
C ASN A 2 14.89 49.48 -29.38
N MET A 3 15.72 48.94 -28.53
CA MET A 3 16.22 47.59 -28.60
C MET A 3 15.31 46.66 -27.84
N ARG A 4 14.37 46.00 -28.52
CA ARG A 4 13.51 44.95 -27.96
C ARG A 4 14.37 43.72 -27.68
N ARG A 5 14.54 43.41 -26.42
CA ARG A 5 15.11 42.17 -25.92
C ARG A 5 14.03 41.07 -26.05
N TRP A 6 14.26 40.14 -26.94
CA TRP A 6 13.50 38.86 -27.03
C TRP A 6 14.04 37.92 -25.95
N LEU A 7 13.25 37.62 -24.93
CA LEU A 7 13.52 36.50 -24.05
C LEU A 7 13.01 35.25 -24.73
N PRO A 8 13.83 34.19 -24.90
CA PRO A 8 13.32 32.90 -25.28
C PRO A 8 12.55 32.28 -24.09
N VAL A 9 11.25 32.09 -24.27
CA VAL A 9 10.44 31.22 -23.42
C VAL A 9 10.87 29.79 -23.73
N VAL A 10 11.71 29.24 -22.88
CA VAL A 10 12.00 27.81 -22.87
C VAL A 10 10.77 27.13 -22.31
N LEU A 11 9.94 26.60 -23.21
CA LEU A 11 8.83 25.73 -22.89
C LEU A 11 9.44 24.37 -22.48
N SER A 12 9.71 24.19 -21.20
CA SER A 12 10.02 22.88 -20.64
C SER A 12 8.75 22.03 -20.73
N LEU A 13 8.67 21.20 -21.80
CA LEU A 13 7.78 20.05 -21.81
C LEU A 13 8.26 19.12 -20.69
N GLY A 14 7.71 19.31 -19.49
CA GLY A 14 7.78 18.30 -18.45
C GLY A 14 7.07 17.07 -18.98
N LEU A 15 7.83 16.02 -19.25
CA LEU A 15 7.29 14.68 -19.42
C LEU A 15 6.49 14.37 -18.17
N PHE A 16 5.18 14.42 -18.27
CA PHE A 16 4.28 13.82 -17.30
C PHE A 16 4.51 12.32 -17.33
N VAL A 17 5.47 11.84 -16.57
CA VAL A 17 5.44 10.47 -16.10
C VAL A 17 4.26 10.46 -15.13
N PRO A 18 3.18 9.70 -15.36
CA PRO A 18 2.13 9.57 -14.37
C PRO A 18 2.81 9.09 -13.08
N ALA A 19 2.81 9.93 -12.05
CA ALA A 19 3.26 9.53 -10.75
C ALA A 19 2.40 8.32 -10.36
N ILE A 20 3.01 7.14 -10.24
CA ILE A 20 2.34 5.96 -9.73
C ILE A 20 2.23 6.22 -8.23
N ALA A 21 1.18 6.93 -7.85
CA ALA A 21 0.88 7.25 -6.47
C ALA A 21 0.52 5.95 -5.75
N GLY A 22 1.41 5.46 -4.94
CA GLY A 22 1.28 4.17 -4.31
C GLY A 22 0.97 4.22 -2.82
N ALA A 23 0.22 3.25 -2.29
CA ALA A 23 -0.38 3.24 -0.95
C ALA A 23 0.30 2.34 0.08
N GLN A 24 1.41 1.77 -0.25
CA GLN A 24 2.23 0.90 0.64
C GLN A 24 3.70 1.11 0.28
N ALA A 25 4.61 0.42 0.93
CA ALA A 25 6.03 0.50 0.61
C ALA A 25 6.35 0.25 -0.89
N THR A 26 5.43 -0.37 -1.61
CA THR A 26 5.52 -0.64 -3.05
C THR A 26 4.64 0.27 -3.91
N GLY A 27 3.93 1.20 -3.31
CA GLY A 27 3.09 2.08 -4.09
C GLY A 27 1.76 1.52 -4.57
N THR A 28 1.27 0.42 -4.04
CA THR A 28 0.02 -0.22 -4.46
C THR A 28 -1.13 -0.02 -3.45
N THR A 29 -2.37 -0.30 -3.84
CA THR A 29 -3.56 -0.17 -2.99
C THR A 29 -3.79 -1.37 -2.05
N THR A 30 -2.72 -2.10 -1.71
CA THR A 30 -2.77 -3.29 -0.85
C THR A 30 -2.68 -2.94 0.63
N PHE A 31 -3.73 -2.38 1.20
CA PHE A 31 -3.83 -2.07 2.63
C PHE A 31 -4.06 -3.33 3.48
N ASN A 32 -3.83 -3.23 4.79
CA ASN A 32 -3.86 -4.39 5.69
C ASN A 32 -4.61 -4.10 6.98
N ALA A 33 -5.42 -5.06 7.43
CA ALA A 33 -6.03 -5.04 8.75
C ALA A 33 -4.98 -5.10 9.88
N PRO A 34 -5.26 -4.51 11.08
CA PRO A 34 -4.32 -4.47 12.21
C PRO A 34 -4.28 -5.78 13.00
N TYR A 35 -4.50 -6.92 12.32
CA TYR A 35 -4.64 -8.21 13.00
C TYR A 35 -3.70 -9.28 12.44
N ARG A 36 -3.90 -10.45 12.89
CA ARG A 36 -3.45 -11.78 12.55
C ARG A 36 -1.94 -11.95 12.39
N ALA A 37 -1.28 -11.15 11.59
CA ALA A 37 0.16 -11.22 11.39
C ALA A 37 1.00 -10.84 12.62
N PHE A 38 0.41 -10.38 13.70
CA PHE A 38 1.12 -10.24 14.97
C PHE A 38 1.34 -11.58 15.68
N ASN A 39 0.45 -12.53 15.49
CA ASN A 39 0.48 -13.81 16.19
C ASN A 39 0.89 -14.98 15.26
N ASN A 40 0.75 -14.82 13.96
CA ASN A 40 1.04 -15.85 12.98
C ASN A 40 1.69 -15.22 11.77
N SER A 41 2.71 -15.86 11.24
CA SER A 41 3.32 -15.46 9.98
C SER A 41 2.36 -15.71 8.81
N GLU A 42 2.48 -14.92 7.75
CA GLU A 42 1.61 -15.05 6.59
C GLU A 42 2.40 -14.93 5.28
N PHE A 43 1.92 -15.65 4.27
CA PHE A 43 2.32 -15.47 2.89
C PHE A 43 1.08 -15.07 2.08
N GLY A 44 1.21 -14.10 1.19
CA GLY A 44 0.09 -13.63 0.37
C GLY A 44 0.47 -13.39 -1.07
N LEU A 45 -0.53 -13.52 -1.94
CA LEU A 45 -0.50 -13.09 -3.34
C LEU A 45 -1.58 -12.03 -3.54
N LEU A 46 -1.20 -10.91 -4.10
CA LEU A 46 -2.03 -9.71 -4.21
C LEU A 46 -2.09 -9.25 -5.67
N LEU A 47 -3.27 -8.84 -6.10
CA LEU A 47 -3.51 -8.14 -7.35
C LEU A 47 -4.06 -6.76 -7.04
N SER A 48 -3.53 -5.74 -7.69
CA SER A 48 -3.98 -4.36 -7.55
C SER A 48 -4.28 -3.74 -8.90
N PHE A 49 -5.31 -2.91 -8.91
CA PHE A 49 -5.81 -2.19 -10.09
C PHE A 49 -5.87 -0.70 -9.76
N PRO A 50 -4.75 0.03 -9.94
CA PRO A 50 -4.70 1.48 -9.73
C PRO A 50 -5.64 2.23 -10.66
N ASN A 51 -6.19 3.36 -10.22
CA ASN A 51 -7.14 4.17 -10.99
C ASN A 51 -6.52 4.75 -12.29
N GLY A 52 -5.20 4.98 -12.31
CA GLY A 52 -4.46 5.38 -13.51
C GLY A 52 -4.33 4.30 -14.60
N GLY A 53 -4.86 3.11 -14.35
CA GLY A 53 -4.80 1.93 -15.23
C GLY A 53 -3.54 1.10 -15.01
N GLY A 54 -3.58 -0.15 -15.53
CA GLY A 54 -2.55 -1.15 -15.30
C GLY A 54 -2.93 -2.15 -14.23
N THR A 55 -2.00 -3.09 -13.98
CA THR A 55 -2.20 -4.16 -12.99
C THR A 55 -0.90 -4.41 -12.26
N ALA A 56 -0.94 -4.46 -10.92
CA ALA A 56 0.19 -4.92 -10.12
C ALA A 56 -0.07 -6.33 -9.59
N PHE A 57 0.94 -7.17 -9.63
CA PHE A 57 0.98 -8.47 -8.99
C PHE A 57 2.11 -8.50 -7.97
N GLU A 58 1.81 -8.83 -6.72
CA GLU A 58 2.77 -8.82 -5.62
C GLU A 58 2.68 -10.10 -4.79
N GLY A 59 3.84 -10.59 -4.38
CA GLY A 59 3.98 -11.50 -3.26
C GLY A 59 4.28 -10.75 -1.98
N VAL A 60 3.69 -11.15 -0.87
CA VAL A 60 4.00 -10.64 0.47
C VAL A 60 4.34 -11.79 1.40
N TYR A 61 5.39 -11.61 2.18
CA TYR A 61 5.71 -12.49 3.30
C TYR A 61 5.83 -11.65 4.57
N ARG A 62 5.15 -12.06 5.63
CA ARG A 62 5.11 -11.32 6.89
C ARG A 62 5.46 -12.23 8.06
N LEU A 63 6.46 -11.81 8.82
CA LEU A 63 6.95 -12.48 10.01
C LEU A 63 6.25 -11.91 11.24
N ALA A 64 5.59 -12.78 12.00
CA ALA A 64 4.95 -12.42 13.26
C ALA A 64 5.95 -12.37 14.41
N SER A 65 5.80 -11.39 15.30
CA SER A 65 6.56 -11.24 16.54
C SER A 65 5.74 -10.59 17.64
N ASP A 66 4.62 -11.22 18.01
CA ASP A 66 3.71 -10.83 19.09
C ASP A 66 3.16 -9.39 18.99
N ARG A 67 3.93 -8.37 19.40
CA ARG A 67 3.50 -6.96 19.33
C ARG A 67 3.75 -6.30 17.98
N PHE A 68 4.70 -6.77 17.24
CA PHE A 68 5.04 -6.23 15.93
C PHE A 68 5.13 -7.32 14.87
N ASP A 69 5.08 -6.93 13.63
CA ASP A 69 5.40 -7.77 12.49
C ASP A 69 6.25 -7.02 11.48
N ILE A 70 7.00 -7.78 10.69
CA ILE A 70 7.80 -7.25 9.59
C ILE A 70 7.34 -7.96 8.32
N GLY A 71 6.93 -7.17 7.33
CA GLY A 71 6.50 -7.63 6.02
C GLY A 71 7.51 -7.29 4.93
N PHE A 72 7.69 -8.21 4.01
CA PHE A 72 8.45 -8.02 2.78
C PHE A 72 7.49 -8.18 1.60
N LYS A 73 7.54 -7.24 0.67
CA LYS A 73 6.74 -7.25 -0.56
C LYS A 73 7.64 -7.21 -1.77
N GLY A 74 7.27 -7.93 -2.80
CA GLY A 74 7.94 -7.87 -4.09
C GLY A 74 6.99 -8.25 -5.20
N GLY A 75 7.10 -7.57 -6.34
CA GLY A 75 6.18 -7.79 -7.44
C GLY A 75 6.51 -6.96 -8.67
N MET A 76 5.55 -6.90 -9.56
CA MET A 76 5.64 -6.15 -10.79
C MET A 76 4.34 -5.39 -11.04
N PHE A 77 4.46 -4.18 -11.55
CA PHE A 77 3.36 -3.41 -12.08
C PHE A 77 3.49 -3.30 -13.59
N ASP A 78 2.42 -3.65 -14.29
CA ASP A 78 2.29 -3.52 -15.73
C ASP A 78 1.35 -2.34 -16.02
N PRO A 79 1.90 -1.18 -16.42
CA PRO A 79 1.10 -0.01 -16.72
C PRO A 79 0.25 -0.22 -17.97
N SER A 80 -0.93 0.37 -18.02
CA SER A 80 -1.75 0.36 -19.25
C SER A 80 -1.05 1.09 -20.40
N GLY A 81 -0.99 0.45 -21.57
CA GLY A 81 -0.39 1.03 -22.77
C GLY A 81 1.02 0.54 -23.05
N ALA A 82 1.86 1.40 -23.66
CA ALA A 82 3.21 1.02 -24.14
C ALA A 82 4.32 1.19 -23.07
N GLY A 83 3.98 1.23 -21.79
CA GLY A 83 4.94 1.39 -20.70
C GLY A 83 5.76 0.12 -20.45
N SER A 84 6.95 0.27 -19.87
CA SER A 84 7.73 -0.86 -19.37
C SER A 84 7.22 -1.32 -18.03
N ALA A 85 7.29 -2.62 -17.76
CA ALA A 85 6.96 -3.18 -16.44
C ALA A 85 7.86 -2.57 -15.36
N VAL A 86 7.27 -2.28 -14.20
CA VAL A 86 7.94 -1.67 -13.05
C VAL A 86 8.14 -2.73 -11.98
N LEU A 87 9.37 -2.90 -11.51
CA LEU A 87 9.67 -3.76 -10.37
C LEU A 87 9.27 -3.05 -9.07
N LEU A 88 8.52 -3.73 -8.24
CA LEU A 88 8.05 -3.27 -6.93
C LEU A 88 8.78 -4.02 -5.83
N LEU A 89 9.44 -3.31 -4.92
CA LEU A 89 10.09 -3.91 -3.76
C LEU A 89 9.82 -3.06 -2.52
N GLY A 90 9.57 -3.70 -1.39
CA GLY A 90 9.33 -2.98 -0.15
C GLY A 90 9.34 -3.84 1.09
N THR A 91 9.54 -3.19 2.22
CA THR A 91 9.41 -3.76 3.55
C THR A 91 8.63 -2.80 4.44
N GLU A 92 7.85 -3.33 5.35
CA GLU A 92 7.15 -2.53 6.35
C GLU A 92 7.14 -3.23 7.70
N ALA A 93 7.25 -2.45 8.75
CA ALA A 93 7.03 -2.89 10.12
C ALA A 93 5.70 -2.36 10.61
N ARG A 94 4.97 -3.16 11.39
CA ARG A 94 3.76 -2.73 12.07
C ARG A 94 3.89 -3.03 13.56
N GLU A 95 3.45 -2.09 14.39
CA GLU A 95 3.38 -2.26 15.84
C GLU A 95 1.96 -2.11 16.32
N ARG A 96 1.48 -3.05 17.14
CA ARG A 96 0.19 -2.96 17.80
C ARG A 96 0.25 -1.87 18.86
N VAL A 97 -0.47 -0.77 18.63
CA VAL A 97 -0.52 0.38 19.54
C VAL A 97 -1.85 0.48 20.28
N LEU A 98 -2.91 -0.12 19.74
CA LEU A 98 -4.24 -0.13 20.35
C LEU A 98 -4.79 -1.55 20.39
N THR A 99 -5.38 -1.91 21.51
CA THR A 99 -6.20 -3.12 21.67
C THR A 99 -7.60 -2.68 22.06
N HIS A 100 -8.62 -3.24 21.42
CA HIS A 100 -10.00 -2.87 21.69
C HIS A 100 -10.38 -3.09 23.14
N SER A 101 -11.22 -2.20 23.66
CA SER A 101 -11.77 -2.22 25.00
C SER A 101 -13.25 -1.84 24.95
N GLN A 102 -13.91 -1.76 26.13
CA GLN A 102 -15.28 -1.25 26.18
C GLN A 102 -15.38 0.23 25.80
N ASP A 103 -14.35 1.02 26.13
CA ASP A 103 -14.30 2.45 25.84
C ASP A 103 -13.84 2.77 24.41
N PHE A 104 -13.03 1.90 23.82
CA PHE A 104 -12.54 2.06 22.45
C PHE A 104 -12.66 0.76 21.66
N PRO A 105 -13.60 0.68 20.70
CA PRO A 105 -13.99 -0.59 20.09
C PRO A 105 -13.09 -1.08 18.95
N LEU A 106 -11.95 -0.43 18.67
CA LEU A 106 -11.05 -0.80 17.58
C LEU A 106 -9.69 -1.24 18.09
N ASP A 107 -9.08 -2.17 17.37
CA ASP A 107 -7.66 -2.46 17.45
C ASP A 107 -6.90 -1.56 16.47
N GLY A 108 -5.65 -1.25 16.77
CA GLY A 108 -4.84 -0.39 15.93
C GLY A 108 -3.38 -0.80 15.84
N ALA A 109 -2.80 -0.61 14.66
CA ALA A 109 -1.40 -0.83 14.40
C ALA A 109 -0.77 0.37 13.69
N LEU A 110 0.32 0.88 14.26
CA LEU A 110 1.18 1.85 13.59
C LEU A 110 1.97 1.14 12.49
N ILE A 111 2.14 1.80 11.35
CA ILE A 111 2.80 1.27 10.17
C ILE A 111 3.93 2.20 9.80
N LEU A 112 5.12 1.64 9.57
CA LEU A 112 6.27 2.32 9.01
C LEU A 112 6.91 1.40 7.96
N GLY A 113 7.18 1.93 6.78
CA GLY A 113 7.77 1.16 5.70
C GLY A 113 8.81 1.92 4.89
N VAL A 114 9.47 1.20 4.03
CA VAL A 114 10.35 1.71 2.99
C VAL A 114 10.29 0.77 1.80
N GLY A 115 10.27 1.33 0.60
CA GLY A 115 10.32 0.56 -0.64
C GLY A 115 10.47 1.46 -1.83
N GLY A 116 10.22 0.93 -3.01
CA GLY A 116 10.32 1.71 -4.22
C GLY A 116 9.88 0.97 -5.47
N ASN A 117 9.77 1.77 -6.50
CA ASN A 117 9.42 1.40 -7.85
C ASN A 117 10.65 1.57 -8.73
N PHE A 118 10.99 0.54 -9.49
CA PHE A 118 12.19 0.51 -10.30
C PHE A 118 11.84 0.19 -11.74
N VAL A 119 12.17 1.10 -12.64
CA VAL A 119 12.04 0.93 -14.09
C VAL A 119 13.35 1.33 -14.76
N SER A 120 13.56 0.89 -15.99
CA SER A 120 14.79 1.22 -16.71
C SER A 120 15.01 2.74 -16.82
N GLY A 121 16.07 3.24 -16.18
CA GLY A 121 16.44 4.66 -16.17
C GLY A 121 15.74 5.56 -15.12
N ALA A 122 14.85 5.01 -14.29
CA ALA A 122 14.19 5.76 -13.21
C ALA A 122 13.91 4.89 -11.97
N SER A 123 13.90 5.52 -10.82
CA SER A 123 13.49 4.88 -9.56
C SER A 123 12.79 5.88 -8.66
N GLU A 124 11.81 5.40 -7.92
CA GLU A 124 11.11 6.16 -6.90
C GLU A 124 11.29 5.45 -5.56
N LEU A 125 11.70 6.20 -4.52
CA LEU A 125 11.71 5.73 -3.14
C LEU A 125 10.41 6.15 -2.46
N ILE A 126 9.81 5.24 -1.69
CA ILE A 126 8.53 5.45 -1.01
C ILE A 126 8.69 5.10 0.47
N ILE A 127 8.30 6.02 1.35
CA ILE A 127 8.33 5.83 2.80
C ILE A 127 6.92 6.06 3.36
N PRO A 128 6.11 5.00 3.55
CA PRO A 128 4.81 5.09 4.17
C PRO A 128 4.89 5.20 5.69
N VAL A 129 4.04 6.06 6.25
CA VAL A 129 3.73 6.13 7.68
C VAL A 129 2.22 6.14 7.83
N GLY A 130 1.66 5.20 8.56
CA GLY A 130 0.21 5.03 8.63
C GLY A 130 -0.27 4.43 9.94
N LEU A 131 -1.59 4.42 10.10
CA LEU A 131 -2.28 3.80 11.21
C LEU A 131 -3.42 2.93 10.67
N SER A 132 -3.34 1.62 10.85
CA SER A 132 -4.44 0.72 10.53
C SER A 132 -5.35 0.57 11.76
N LEU A 133 -6.63 0.83 11.57
CA LEU A 133 -7.68 0.67 12.59
C LEU A 133 -8.73 -0.31 12.09
N GLY A 134 -9.07 -1.31 12.89
CA GLY A 134 -10.05 -2.31 12.48
C GLY A 134 -10.57 -3.12 13.65
N ARG A 135 -11.57 -3.93 13.39
CA ARG A 135 -12.13 -4.84 14.39
C ARG A 135 -12.54 -6.16 13.78
N ARG A 136 -12.20 -7.24 14.44
CA ARG A 136 -12.71 -8.56 14.09
C ARG A 136 -14.17 -8.67 14.49
N LEU A 137 -14.99 -9.09 13.52
CA LEU A 137 -16.39 -9.42 13.69
C LEU A 137 -16.56 -10.92 13.43
N ASP A 138 -16.85 -11.66 14.48
CA ASP A 138 -17.16 -13.09 14.36
C ASP A 138 -18.63 -13.24 13.97
N THR A 139 -18.86 -13.89 12.84
CA THR A 139 -20.22 -14.20 12.38
C THR A 139 -20.71 -15.50 13.01
N GLN A 140 -21.99 -15.81 12.89
CA GLN A 140 -22.54 -17.11 13.34
C GLN A 140 -22.01 -18.30 12.50
N SER A 141 -21.30 -18.02 11.42
CA SER A 141 -20.62 -19.01 10.57
C SER A 141 -19.16 -19.18 10.98
N SER A 142 -18.44 -20.09 10.32
CA SER A 142 -16.99 -20.26 10.50
C SER A 142 -16.15 -19.12 9.93
N VAL A 143 -16.78 -18.15 9.28
CA VAL A 143 -16.11 -16.98 8.66
C VAL A 143 -16.09 -15.81 9.64
N SER A 144 -14.93 -15.19 9.83
CA SER A 144 -14.80 -13.90 10.52
C SER A 144 -14.48 -12.82 9.50
N ILE A 145 -14.97 -11.61 9.73
CA ILE A 145 -14.73 -10.45 8.88
C ILE A 145 -13.94 -9.43 9.69
N VAL A 146 -12.92 -8.83 9.10
CA VAL A 146 -12.09 -7.79 9.75
C VAL A 146 -12.11 -6.53 8.88
N PRO A 147 -13.17 -5.71 8.95
CA PRO A 147 -13.18 -4.40 8.33
C PRO A 147 -12.12 -3.51 8.95
N TYR A 148 -11.50 -2.66 8.13
CA TYR A 148 -10.48 -1.73 8.59
C TYR A 148 -10.43 -0.45 7.75
N VAL A 149 -9.84 0.57 8.34
CA VAL A 149 -9.48 1.83 7.72
C VAL A 149 -8.01 2.11 8.00
N GLN A 150 -7.28 2.64 7.01
CA GLN A 150 -5.85 2.88 7.12
C GLN A 150 -5.48 4.24 6.50
N PRO A 151 -5.56 5.36 7.25
CA PRO A 151 -4.94 6.59 6.84
C PRO A 151 -3.42 6.41 6.77
N THR A 152 -2.82 6.84 5.67
CA THR A 152 -1.38 6.71 5.42
C THR A 152 -0.86 7.95 4.69
N MET A 153 0.26 8.43 5.15
CA MET A 153 1.06 9.48 4.51
C MET A 153 2.28 8.82 3.87
N PHE A 154 2.67 9.27 2.69
CA PHE A 154 3.82 8.77 1.94
C PHE A 154 4.78 9.92 1.65
N LEU A 155 6.02 9.74 2.00
CA LEU A 155 7.10 10.55 1.47
C LEU A 155 7.66 9.81 0.24
N THR A 156 7.60 10.46 -0.92
CA THR A 156 8.17 9.91 -2.17
C THR A 156 9.36 10.76 -2.62
N VAL A 157 10.36 10.10 -3.18
CA VAL A 157 11.59 10.73 -3.69
C VAL A 157 11.94 10.13 -5.04
N ASP A 158 11.89 10.97 -6.10
CA ASP A 158 12.12 10.60 -7.51
C ASP A 158 12.90 11.69 -8.28
N GLY A 159 13.90 12.31 -7.66
CA GLY A 159 14.62 13.51 -8.16
C GLY A 159 14.11 14.81 -7.56
N GLY A 160 12.98 14.79 -6.87
CA GLY A 160 12.39 15.74 -5.96
C GLY A 160 11.84 15.01 -4.74
N SER A 161 11.10 15.68 -3.88
CA SER A 161 10.35 15.05 -2.80
C SER A 161 8.91 15.54 -2.77
N SER A 162 7.98 14.61 -2.57
CA SER A 162 6.55 14.90 -2.45
C SER A 162 5.97 14.20 -1.23
N VAL A 163 4.92 14.77 -0.67
CA VAL A 163 4.13 14.13 0.38
C VAL A 163 2.74 13.84 -0.18
N LEU A 164 2.35 12.58 -0.16
CA LEU A 164 1.07 12.09 -0.64
C LEU A 164 0.26 11.58 0.55
N PHE A 165 -1.05 11.60 0.44
CA PHE A 165 -1.96 11.09 1.46
C PHE A 165 -3.00 10.16 0.85
N ALA A 166 -3.22 9.00 1.49
CA ALA A 166 -4.30 8.10 1.13
C ALA A 166 -5.07 7.59 2.33
N LEU A 167 -6.34 7.32 2.10
CA LEU A 167 -7.20 6.60 3.01
C LEU A 167 -7.46 5.19 2.44
N GLY A 168 -6.83 4.20 3.02
CA GLY A 168 -7.11 2.80 2.75
C GLY A 168 -8.39 2.34 3.46
N LEU A 169 -9.25 1.64 2.73
CA LEU A 169 -10.43 0.96 3.26
C LEU A 169 -10.33 -0.51 2.85
N GLY A 170 -10.72 -1.42 3.71
CA GLY A 170 -10.68 -2.82 3.33
C GLY A 170 -11.33 -3.77 4.32
N SER A 171 -11.27 -5.04 3.97
CA SER A 171 -11.70 -6.13 4.83
C SER A 171 -10.91 -7.40 4.56
N ASP A 172 -10.53 -8.09 5.63
CA ASP A 172 -10.03 -9.46 5.58
C ASP A 172 -11.17 -10.41 5.90
N PHE A 173 -11.46 -11.35 5.01
CA PHE A 173 -12.43 -12.43 5.20
C PHE A 173 -11.66 -13.69 5.59
N ARG A 174 -11.75 -14.06 6.85
CA ARG A 174 -11.12 -15.28 7.40
C ARG A 174 -11.96 -16.50 7.07
N LEU A 175 -11.65 -17.15 5.96
CA LEU A 175 -12.39 -18.29 5.45
C LEU A 175 -12.04 -19.59 6.19
N SER A 176 -10.83 -19.66 6.75
CA SER A 176 -10.38 -20.77 7.59
C SER A 176 -9.32 -20.31 8.61
N ARG A 177 -8.78 -21.26 9.39
CA ARG A 177 -7.69 -20.98 10.32
C ARG A 177 -6.39 -20.57 9.63
N SER A 178 -6.19 -20.99 8.38
CA SER A 178 -4.96 -20.80 7.61
C SER A 178 -5.15 -20.03 6.31
N PHE A 179 -6.36 -19.54 6.01
CA PHE A 179 -6.61 -18.86 4.74
C PHE A 179 -7.56 -17.68 4.89
N ASP A 180 -7.11 -16.53 4.38
CA ASP A 180 -7.84 -15.28 4.32
C ASP A 180 -7.97 -14.80 2.88
N LEU A 181 -9.13 -14.26 2.52
CA LEU A 181 -9.31 -13.42 1.35
C LEU A 181 -9.27 -11.96 1.79
N ARG A 182 -8.43 -11.16 1.17
CA ARG A 182 -8.26 -9.74 1.47
C ARG A 182 -8.77 -8.89 0.33
N VAL A 183 -9.54 -7.85 0.63
CA VAL A 183 -9.92 -6.83 -0.35
C VAL A 183 -9.63 -5.46 0.23
N SER A 184 -9.15 -4.54 -0.60
CA SER A 184 -8.94 -3.15 -0.18
C SER A 184 -9.13 -2.17 -1.33
N ALA A 185 -9.36 -0.92 -0.96
CA ALA A 185 -9.45 0.21 -1.87
C ALA A 185 -8.69 1.40 -1.28
N GLY A 186 -8.10 2.21 -2.13
CA GLY A 186 -7.45 3.46 -1.78
C GLY A 186 -8.23 4.66 -2.27
N LEU A 187 -8.26 5.72 -1.48
CA LEU A 187 -8.85 7.03 -1.78
C LEU A 187 -7.83 8.12 -1.52
N GLY A 188 -7.85 9.21 -2.28
CA GLY A 188 -6.90 10.32 -2.17
C GLY A 188 -5.83 10.27 -3.26
N ASP A 189 -4.56 10.49 -2.90
CA ASP A 189 -3.47 10.46 -3.90
C ASP A 189 -3.15 9.04 -4.39
N VAL A 190 -3.70 8.02 -3.73
CA VAL A 190 -3.52 6.62 -4.07
C VAL A 190 -4.89 5.97 -4.24
N GLU A 191 -5.35 5.95 -5.47
CA GLU A 191 -6.66 5.42 -5.83
C GLU A 191 -6.55 4.07 -6.52
N GLY A 192 -7.52 3.21 -6.26
CA GLY A 192 -7.63 1.90 -6.89
C GLY A 192 -8.19 0.86 -5.94
N VAL A 193 -8.19 -0.38 -6.41
CA VAL A 193 -8.69 -1.53 -5.64
C VAL A 193 -7.66 -2.66 -5.67
N SER A 194 -7.68 -3.51 -4.65
CA SER A 194 -6.89 -4.74 -4.64
C SER A 194 -7.66 -5.91 -4.06
N ILE A 195 -7.25 -7.10 -4.48
CA ILE A 195 -7.71 -8.38 -3.96
C ILE A 195 -6.50 -9.27 -3.70
N GLY A 196 -6.54 -10.07 -2.65
CA GLY A 196 -5.46 -10.97 -2.30
C GLY A 196 -5.89 -12.23 -1.60
N ALA A 197 -5.11 -13.28 -1.80
CA ALA A 197 -5.19 -14.55 -1.09
C ALA A 197 -4.02 -14.64 -0.11
N VAL A 198 -4.29 -14.92 1.15
CA VAL A 198 -3.29 -14.93 2.22
C VAL A 198 -3.36 -16.25 2.98
N TRP A 199 -2.23 -16.93 3.07
CA TRP A 199 -2.04 -18.15 3.85
C TRP A 199 -1.31 -17.83 5.15
N VAL A 200 -1.81 -18.35 6.24
CA VAL A 200 -1.34 -18.11 7.60
C VAL A 200 -0.77 -19.40 8.18
N HIS A 201 0.39 -19.34 8.82
CA HIS A 201 1.13 -20.47 9.40
C HIS A 201 1.88 -20.13 10.68
#